data_353997371e52431ccaf7d5dd2b25c6ce
#
_entry.id   353997371e52431ccaf7d5dd2b25c6ce
#
_cell.length_a   1.000
_cell.length_b   1.000
_cell.length_c   1.000
_cell.angle_alpha   90.00
_cell.angle_beta   90.00
_cell.angle_gamma   90.00
#
_symmetry.space_group_name_H-M   'P 1'
#
loop_
_entity.id
_entity.type
_entity.pdbx_description
1 polymer ?
#
loop_
_entity_poly.entity_id
_entity_poly.type
_entity_poly.pdbx_seq_one_letter_code
_entity_poly.pdbx_strand_id
1 'polypeptide(L)'
;RLAERYVVSAPLAARLVRITLREGDEVKAGDVVARLQPVLTPLLDERSQREQAARVAATEAALQQAHKRMEGARVALERTRDDLQRSEQLAQQGFVSPTRLTGDRLAVQGALKELEAAVAGEQVARHELQLARTALGVSRGTGAGGGTVFELRAPVAGRVLKLHLKSEGTVALGTPLLEIGDTAQLEVVAELLTADALQARPGSAVRIERWGGPADLQGRVRRVEPAAFTKVSALGVEEQRVNVVIDITSPREQWAALGDGYRVGVRIVTRSEPQVLKVPVGAVFPQPAPAQGHGVFVVDGRHARLQAVTLKARNGAEAWVGDGQDQGLAEGARVIVYPGAAVRDGVAVRVR
;
A
#
# COMPACT_ATOMS: atom_id res chain seq x y z
N ARG A 1 0.43 -6.18 -2.11
CA ARG A 1 0.81 -6.10 -3.53
C ARG A 1 2.10 -5.31 -3.69
N LEU A 2 2.71 -5.39 -4.86
CA LEU A 2 3.81 -4.49 -5.23
C LEU A 2 3.30 -3.06 -5.40
N ALA A 3 4.13 -2.09 -5.02
CA ALA A 3 3.86 -0.68 -5.29
C ALA A 3 3.88 -0.39 -6.81
N GLU A 4 4.80 -1.05 -7.51
CA GLU A 4 4.95 -0.92 -8.97
C GLU A 4 5.13 -2.29 -9.63
N ARG A 5 4.47 -2.48 -10.77
CA ARG A 5 4.53 -3.68 -11.59
C ARG A 5 4.71 -3.28 -13.05
N TYR A 6 5.67 -3.88 -13.71
CA TYR A 6 6.00 -3.63 -15.11
C TYR A 6 5.70 -4.86 -15.95
N VAL A 7 4.84 -4.67 -16.95
CA VAL A 7 4.50 -5.71 -17.92
C VAL A 7 5.37 -5.52 -19.15
N VAL A 8 6.24 -6.48 -19.42
CA VAL A 8 7.05 -6.50 -20.64
C VAL A 8 6.25 -7.19 -21.72
N SER A 9 5.89 -6.44 -22.77
CA SER A 9 5.09 -6.92 -23.89
C SER A 9 5.87 -6.93 -25.21
N ALA A 10 5.43 -7.72 -26.18
CA ALA A 10 6.04 -7.79 -27.49
C ALA A 10 5.85 -6.46 -28.26
N PRO A 11 6.91 -5.75 -28.68
CA PRO A 11 6.80 -4.46 -29.38
C PRO A 11 6.49 -4.62 -30.88
N LEU A 12 6.50 -5.84 -31.38
CA LEU A 12 6.19 -6.19 -32.78
C LEU A 12 5.72 -7.63 -32.89
N ALA A 13 5.08 -7.98 -33.99
CA ALA A 13 4.75 -9.37 -34.28
C ALA A 13 6.03 -10.14 -34.63
N ALA A 14 6.31 -11.19 -33.88
CA ALA A 14 7.56 -11.92 -33.99
C ALA A 14 7.41 -13.38 -33.50
N ARG A 15 8.40 -14.21 -33.77
CA ARG A 15 8.57 -15.49 -33.10
C ARG A 15 9.30 -15.24 -31.79
N LEU A 16 8.66 -15.55 -30.66
CA LEU A 16 9.27 -15.55 -29.35
C LEU A 16 10.23 -16.74 -29.26
N VAL A 17 11.47 -16.50 -28.88
CA VAL A 17 12.40 -17.56 -28.47
C VAL A 17 12.06 -17.94 -27.03
N ARG A 18 12.20 -19.22 -26.70
CA ARG A 18 11.90 -19.71 -25.34
C ARG A 18 12.55 -18.85 -24.28
N ILE A 19 11.75 -18.37 -23.34
CA ILE A 19 12.22 -17.59 -22.19
C ILE A 19 12.87 -18.56 -21.21
N THR A 20 14.14 -18.29 -20.85
CA THR A 20 14.92 -19.12 -19.92
C THR A 20 14.71 -18.74 -18.47
N LEU A 21 14.22 -17.51 -18.21
CA LEU A 21 13.89 -17.02 -16.88
C LEU A 21 12.74 -17.80 -16.26
N ARG A 22 12.72 -17.85 -14.94
CA ARG A 22 11.65 -18.44 -14.12
C ARG A 22 11.02 -17.38 -13.24
N GLU A 23 9.81 -17.63 -12.81
CA GLU A 23 9.16 -16.83 -11.79
C GLU A 23 9.97 -16.87 -10.49
N GLY A 24 10.30 -15.70 -9.94
CA GLY A 24 11.20 -15.55 -8.80
C GLY A 24 12.63 -15.17 -9.13
N ASP A 25 13.08 -15.33 -10.38
CA ASP A 25 14.44 -14.96 -10.78
C ASP A 25 14.67 -13.45 -10.64
N GLU A 26 15.86 -13.07 -10.20
CA GLU A 26 16.28 -11.68 -10.12
C GLU A 26 16.77 -11.18 -11.48
N VAL A 27 16.38 -9.96 -11.82
CA VAL A 27 16.82 -9.27 -13.04
C VAL A 27 17.28 -7.86 -12.69
N LYS A 28 18.31 -7.40 -13.37
CA LYS A 28 18.76 -6.00 -13.29
C LYS A 28 18.15 -5.19 -14.42
N ALA A 29 18.05 -3.88 -14.23
CA ALA A 29 17.68 -2.98 -15.31
C ALA A 29 18.63 -3.16 -16.51
N GLY A 30 18.07 -3.37 -17.71
CA GLY A 30 18.82 -3.62 -18.92
C GLY A 30 19.15 -5.10 -19.22
N ASP A 31 18.91 -6.03 -18.29
CA ASP A 31 19.11 -7.46 -18.56
C ASP A 31 18.16 -7.97 -19.65
N VAL A 32 18.62 -8.89 -20.48
CA VAL A 32 17.80 -9.49 -21.54
C VAL A 32 16.81 -10.47 -20.92
N VAL A 33 15.53 -10.16 -21.03
CA VAL A 33 14.43 -10.94 -20.42
C VAL A 33 13.67 -11.79 -21.44
N ALA A 34 13.69 -11.40 -22.72
CA ALA A 34 13.13 -12.20 -23.80
C ALA A 34 13.86 -11.89 -25.11
N ARG A 35 13.78 -12.83 -26.05
CA ARG A 35 14.33 -12.71 -27.40
C ARG A 35 13.24 -12.95 -28.42
N LEU A 36 13.13 -12.04 -29.37
CA LEU A 36 12.17 -12.10 -30.46
C LEU A 36 12.90 -12.22 -31.79
N GLN A 37 12.44 -13.12 -32.63
CA GLN A 37 12.87 -13.21 -34.01
C GLN A 37 11.76 -12.61 -34.87
N PRO A 38 12.00 -11.46 -35.55
CA PRO A 38 11.02 -10.91 -36.46
C PRO A 38 10.64 -11.95 -37.50
N VAL A 39 9.34 -12.16 -37.71
CA VAL A 39 8.88 -12.94 -38.85
C VAL A 39 9.07 -12.03 -40.06
N LEU A 40 10.07 -12.33 -40.88
CA LEU A 40 10.33 -11.62 -42.13
C LEU A 40 9.14 -11.87 -43.06
N THR A 41 8.15 -10.99 -43.00
CA THR A 41 7.16 -10.89 -44.05
C THR A 41 7.82 -10.10 -45.18
N PRO A 42 7.96 -10.64 -46.42
CA PRO A 42 8.44 -9.88 -47.54
C PRO A 42 7.45 -8.76 -47.79
N LEU A 43 7.95 -7.52 -47.86
CA LEU A 43 7.20 -6.30 -48.06
C LEU A 43 6.46 -5.79 -46.81
N LEU A 44 7.20 -5.20 -45.87
CA LEU A 44 6.59 -4.25 -44.96
C LEU A 44 6.10 -3.05 -45.82
N ASP A 45 4.79 -3.04 -46.01
CA ASP A 45 4.02 -2.00 -46.69
C ASP A 45 4.41 -0.63 -46.09
N GLU A 46 4.50 0.41 -46.92
CA GLU A 46 4.73 1.82 -46.50
C GLU A 46 3.83 2.23 -45.33
N ARG A 47 2.63 1.67 -45.27
CA ARG A 47 1.68 1.85 -44.18
C ARG A 47 2.25 1.39 -42.85
N SER A 48 2.81 0.17 -42.77
CA SER A 48 3.40 -0.37 -41.56
C SER A 48 4.62 0.45 -41.09
N GLN A 49 5.44 0.94 -42.06
CA GLN A 49 6.54 1.86 -41.72
C GLN A 49 6.05 3.18 -41.16
N ARG A 50 4.96 3.73 -41.72
CA ARG A 50 4.33 4.97 -41.22
C ARG A 50 3.74 4.76 -39.82
N GLU A 51 3.09 3.63 -39.56
CA GLU A 51 2.56 3.28 -38.26
C GLU A 51 3.68 3.16 -37.21
N GLN A 52 4.79 2.49 -37.52
CA GLN A 52 5.95 2.41 -36.61
C GLN A 52 6.60 3.77 -36.37
N ALA A 53 6.72 4.60 -37.42
CA ALA A 53 7.23 5.97 -37.29
C ALA A 53 6.34 6.85 -36.40
N ALA A 54 5.02 6.75 -36.55
CA ALA A 54 4.06 7.44 -35.69
C ALA A 54 4.18 6.96 -34.22
N ARG A 55 4.41 5.65 -34.01
CA ARG A 55 4.64 5.10 -32.67
C ARG A 55 5.92 5.64 -32.03
N VAL A 56 7.01 5.76 -32.79
CA VAL A 56 8.24 6.41 -32.29
C VAL A 56 7.95 7.84 -31.87
N ALA A 57 7.24 8.62 -32.70
CA ALA A 57 6.88 10.00 -32.38
C ALA A 57 6.03 10.08 -31.09
N ALA A 58 5.07 9.17 -30.91
CA ALA A 58 4.24 9.11 -29.71
C ALA A 58 5.08 8.79 -28.44
N THR A 59 6.00 7.83 -28.53
CA THR A 59 6.88 7.49 -27.39
C THR A 59 7.93 8.59 -27.12
N GLU A 60 8.38 9.33 -28.14
CA GLU A 60 9.20 10.53 -27.95
C GLU A 60 8.44 11.61 -27.16
N ALA A 61 7.19 11.85 -27.51
CA ALA A 61 6.34 12.80 -26.79
C ALA A 61 6.10 12.34 -25.34
N ALA A 62 5.87 11.05 -25.13
CA ALA A 62 5.72 10.46 -23.79
C ALA A 62 7.00 10.65 -22.95
N LEU A 63 8.17 10.42 -23.52
CA LEU A 63 9.45 10.68 -22.84
C LEU A 63 9.61 12.15 -22.47
N GLN A 64 9.28 13.06 -23.39
CA GLN A 64 9.32 14.50 -23.10
C GLN A 64 8.37 14.87 -21.96
N GLN A 65 7.17 14.31 -21.95
CA GLN A 65 6.22 14.52 -20.86
C GLN A 65 6.75 14.00 -19.53
N ALA A 66 7.31 12.78 -19.49
CA ALA A 66 7.90 12.21 -18.30
C ALA A 66 9.09 13.04 -17.80
N HIS A 67 9.94 13.52 -18.71
CA HIS A 67 11.06 14.41 -18.39
C HIS A 67 10.57 15.72 -17.75
N LYS A 68 9.54 16.37 -18.32
CA LYS A 68 8.95 17.58 -17.73
C LYS A 68 8.33 17.34 -16.36
N ARG A 69 7.74 16.16 -16.15
CA ARG A 69 7.22 15.77 -14.85
C ARG A 69 8.34 15.64 -13.81
N MET A 70 9.44 15.00 -14.19
CA MET A 70 10.63 14.86 -13.33
C MET A 70 11.23 16.23 -12.99
N GLU A 71 11.38 17.14 -13.99
CA GLU A 71 11.82 18.52 -13.73
C GLU A 71 10.89 19.25 -12.75
N GLY A 72 9.57 19.13 -12.95
CA GLY A 72 8.59 19.73 -12.04
C GLY A 72 8.70 19.21 -10.61
N ALA A 73 8.86 17.89 -10.46
CA ALA A 73 9.06 17.27 -9.13
C ALA A 73 10.37 17.73 -8.48
N ARG A 74 11.44 17.92 -9.26
CA ARG A 74 12.71 18.46 -8.77
C ARG A 74 12.55 19.88 -8.23
N VAL A 75 11.90 20.76 -8.98
CA VAL A 75 11.62 22.14 -8.54
C VAL A 75 10.74 22.14 -7.28
N ALA A 76 9.74 21.26 -7.21
CA ALA A 76 8.90 21.14 -6.03
C ALA A 76 9.71 20.70 -4.77
N LEU A 77 10.66 19.77 -4.96
CA LEU A 77 11.57 19.37 -3.87
C LEU A 77 12.48 20.52 -3.42
N GLU A 78 13.06 21.26 -4.34
CA GLU A 78 13.87 22.44 -4.02
C GLU A 78 13.07 23.45 -3.21
N ARG A 79 11.86 23.78 -3.67
CA ARG A 79 10.98 24.70 -2.94
C ARG A 79 10.66 24.22 -1.52
N THR A 80 10.31 22.95 -1.34
CA THR A 80 10.01 22.42 -0.01
C THR A 80 11.24 22.38 0.91
N ARG A 81 12.43 22.21 0.36
CA ARG A 81 13.70 22.32 1.11
C ARG A 81 13.97 23.74 1.58
N ASP A 82 13.74 24.72 0.72
CA ASP A 82 13.91 26.13 1.06
C ASP A 82 12.90 26.56 2.14
N ASP A 83 11.65 26.07 2.04
CA ASP A 83 10.62 26.33 3.04
C ASP A 83 10.99 25.70 4.39
N LEU A 84 11.48 24.46 4.40
CA LEU A 84 11.98 23.81 5.61
C LEU A 84 13.14 24.56 6.23
N GLN A 85 14.14 24.95 5.42
CA GLN A 85 15.30 25.71 5.91
C GLN A 85 14.89 27.01 6.59
N ARG A 86 13.94 27.76 5.99
CA ARG A 86 13.36 28.97 6.61
C ARG A 86 12.64 28.65 7.92
N SER A 87 11.83 27.60 7.93
CA SER A 87 11.11 27.17 9.13
C SER A 87 12.06 26.74 10.25
N GLU A 88 13.17 26.06 9.92
CA GLU A 88 14.20 25.69 10.91
C GLU A 88 14.90 26.90 11.51
N GLN A 89 15.26 27.90 10.69
CA GLN A 89 15.84 29.16 11.18
C GLN A 89 14.87 29.92 12.11
N LEU A 90 13.60 30.02 11.73
CA LEU A 90 12.58 30.69 12.53
C LEU A 90 12.23 29.90 13.81
N ALA A 91 12.30 28.58 13.78
CA ALA A 91 12.08 27.73 14.94
C ALA A 91 13.18 27.90 15.99
N GLN A 92 14.45 28.09 15.58
CA GLN A 92 15.56 28.43 16.50
C GLN A 92 15.32 29.76 17.24
N GLN A 93 14.55 30.67 16.64
CA GLN A 93 14.20 31.96 17.22
C GLN A 93 12.85 31.91 17.96
N GLY A 94 12.19 30.74 18.04
CA GLY A 94 10.91 30.56 18.74
C GLY A 94 9.67 31.02 17.96
N PHE A 95 9.78 31.39 16.68
CA PHE A 95 8.67 31.91 15.88
C PHE A 95 7.85 30.85 15.14
N VAL A 96 8.27 29.58 15.16
CA VAL A 96 7.56 28.47 14.49
C VAL A 96 7.25 27.36 15.48
N SER A 97 6.01 26.86 15.41
CA SER A 97 5.58 25.75 16.27
C SER A 97 6.26 24.42 15.88
N PRO A 98 6.46 23.48 16.82
CA PRO A 98 6.99 22.14 16.53
C PRO A 98 6.15 21.37 15.51
N THR A 99 4.82 21.56 15.54
CA THR A 99 3.90 20.92 14.59
C THR A 99 4.14 21.42 13.16
N ARG A 100 4.37 22.71 12.97
CA ARG A 100 4.68 23.30 11.68
C ARG A 100 6.00 22.75 11.13
N LEU A 101 7.06 22.73 11.95
CA LEU A 101 8.35 22.19 11.54
C LEU A 101 8.27 20.71 11.14
N THR A 102 7.49 19.91 11.88
CA THR A 102 7.25 18.51 11.53
C THR A 102 6.51 18.39 10.19
N GLY A 103 5.53 19.25 9.94
CA GLY A 103 4.81 19.31 8.67
C GLY A 103 5.75 19.62 7.49
N ASP A 104 6.64 20.60 7.64
CA ASP A 104 7.59 20.98 6.59
C ASP A 104 8.63 19.85 6.32
N ARG A 105 9.07 19.12 7.36
CA ARG A 105 9.91 17.93 7.19
C ARG A 105 9.20 16.81 6.40
N LEU A 106 7.95 16.55 6.71
CA LEU A 106 7.15 15.58 5.98
C LEU A 106 6.91 16.01 4.52
N ALA A 107 6.73 17.33 4.28
CA ALA A 107 6.60 17.86 2.93
C ALA A 107 7.85 17.61 2.06
N VAL A 108 9.05 17.79 2.62
CA VAL A 108 10.31 17.45 1.94
C VAL A 108 10.40 15.96 1.63
N GLN A 109 10.04 15.10 2.58
CA GLN A 109 10.04 13.65 2.33
C GLN A 109 9.03 13.24 1.24
N GLY A 110 7.83 13.84 1.24
CA GLY A 110 6.83 13.63 0.20
C GLY A 110 7.34 14.05 -1.18
N ALA A 111 7.93 15.25 -1.29
CA ALA A 111 8.48 15.75 -2.53
C ALA A 111 9.68 14.92 -3.03
N LEU A 112 10.49 14.36 -2.12
CA LEU A 112 11.56 13.43 -2.47
C LEU A 112 11.02 12.15 -3.11
N LYS A 113 9.98 11.57 -2.51
CA LYS A 113 9.34 10.36 -3.05
C LYS A 113 8.66 10.61 -4.40
N GLU A 114 8.05 11.78 -4.58
CA GLU A 114 7.49 12.15 -5.89
C GLU A 114 8.58 12.31 -6.95
N LEU A 115 9.75 12.88 -6.61
CA LEU A 115 10.89 12.96 -7.51
C LEU A 115 11.42 11.56 -7.88
N GLU A 116 11.57 10.66 -6.90
CA GLU A 116 11.99 9.27 -7.15
C GLU A 116 11.04 8.57 -8.12
N ALA A 117 9.72 8.69 -7.90
CA ALA A 117 8.71 8.13 -8.79
C ALA A 117 8.76 8.74 -10.20
N ALA A 118 8.96 10.06 -10.31
CA ALA A 118 9.06 10.74 -11.60
C ALA A 118 10.33 10.33 -12.38
N VAL A 119 11.46 10.12 -11.69
CA VAL A 119 12.70 9.60 -12.29
C VAL A 119 12.50 8.19 -12.83
N ALA A 120 11.85 7.31 -12.05
CA ALA A 120 11.51 5.96 -12.50
C ALA A 120 10.61 6.00 -13.74
N GLY A 121 9.58 6.86 -13.74
CA GLY A 121 8.69 7.06 -14.89
C GLY A 121 9.43 7.55 -16.15
N GLU A 122 10.42 8.45 -16.02
CA GLU A 122 11.25 8.87 -17.16
C GLU A 122 12.09 7.71 -17.71
N GLN A 123 12.65 6.88 -16.84
CA GLN A 123 13.41 5.70 -17.27
C GLN A 123 12.53 4.72 -18.06
N VAL A 124 11.32 4.45 -17.59
CA VAL A 124 10.36 3.59 -18.32
C VAL A 124 10.09 4.17 -19.72
N ALA A 125 9.72 5.43 -19.80
CA ALA A 125 9.44 6.10 -21.08
C ALA A 125 10.67 6.09 -22.04
N ARG A 126 11.89 6.18 -21.50
CA ARG A 126 13.13 6.05 -22.26
C ARG A 126 13.31 4.66 -22.85
N HIS A 127 13.03 3.61 -22.07
CA HIS A 127 13.08 2.24 -22.55
C HIS A 127 12.00 1.96 -23.61
N GLU A 128 10.78 2.47 -23.43
CA GLU A 128 9.71 2.35 -24.41
C GLU A 128 10.10 3.01 -25.75
N LEU A 129 10.71 4.20 -25.71
CA LEU A 129 11.21 4.85 -26.91
C LEU A 129 12.31 4.02 -27.59
N GLN A 130 13.23 3.45 -26.82
CA GLN A 130 14.27 2.59 -27.36
C GLN A 130 13.68 1.37 -28.07
N LEU A 131 12.68 0.72 -27.47
CA LEU A 131 11.95 -0.39 -28.06
C LEU A 131 11.25 0.02 -29.37
N ALA A 132 10.54 1.16 -29.38
CA ALA A 132 9.87 1.66 -30.57
C ALA A 132 10.87 1.97 -31.72
N ARG A 133 12.01 2.59 -31.41
CA ARG A 133 13.06 2.88 -32.39
C ARG A 133 13.66 1.60 -32.98
N THR A 134 13.90 0.58 -32.14
CA THR A 134 14.45 -0.70 -32.62
C THR A 134 13.43 -1.42 -33.52
N ALA A 135 12.14 -1.38 -33.16
CA ALA A 135 11.07 -1.93 -34.00
C ALA A 135 11.02 -1.24 -35.38
N LEU A 136 11.14 0.09 -35.43
CA LEU A 136 11.21 0.87 -36.68
C LEU A 136 12.47 0.51 -37.49
N GLY A 137 13.63 0.31 -36.82
CA GLY A 137 14.87 -0.12 -37.48
C GLY A 137 14.73 -1.47 -38.19
N VAL A 138 14.10 -2.42 -37.50
CA VAL A 138 13.80 -3.75 -38.07
C VAL A 138 12.85 -3.61 -39.28
N SER A 139 11.82 -2.76 -39.19
CA SER A 139 10.86 -2.56 -40.29
C SER A 139 11.45 -1.86 -41.51
N ARG A 140 12.50 -1.04 -41.36
CA ARG A 140 13.24 -0.39 -42.44
C ARG A 140 14.30 -1.28 -43.10
N GLY A 141 14.48 -2.51 -42.63
CA GLY A 141 15.55 -3.39 -43.13
C GLY A 141 16.98 -2.91 -42.82
N THR A 142 17.14 -1.88 -41.97
CA THR A 142 18.46 -1.31 -41.61
C THR A 142 19.15 -2.14 -40.48
N GLY A 143 18.50 -3.17 -39.97
CA GLY A 143 19.10 -4.18 -39.10
C GLY A 143 19.93 -5.13 -39.95
N ALA A 144 21.25 -5.03 -39.88
CA ALA A 144 22.22 -5.83 -40.61
C ALA A 144 21.93 -7.35 -40.50
N GLY A 145 21.76 -8.01 -41.64
CA GLY A 145 21.94 -9.44 -41.82
C GLY A 145 20.82 -10.33 -41.27
N GLY A 146 20.31 -11.21 -42.10
CA GLY A 146 19.22 -12.14 -41.80
C GLY A 146 19.26 -12.77 -40.42
N GLY A 147 18.12 -12.67 -39.74
CA GLY A 147 17.89 -13.36 -38.46
C GLY A 147 18.27 -12.61 -37.20
N THR A 148 18.33 -11.29 -37.22
CA THR A 148 18.67 -10.49 -36.00
C THR A 148 17.63 -10.70 -34.92
N VAL A 149 18.06 -11.38 -33.85
CA VAL A 149 17.26 -11.59 -32.64
C VAL A 149 17.08 -10.24 -31.94
N PHE A 150 15.83 -9.84 -31.77
CA PHE A 150 15.47 -8.65 -31.01
C PHE A 150 15.47 -8.97 -29.52
N GLU A 151 16.32 -8.30 -28.74
CA GLU A 151 16.40 -8.49 -27.31
C GLU A 151 15.49 -7.53 -26.56
N LEU A 152 14.56 -8.09 -25.81
CA LEU A 152 13.76 -7.35 -24.84
C LEU A 152 14.52 -7.29 -23.51
N ARG A 153 14.64 -6.10 -22.98
CA ARG A 153 15.40 -5.85 -21.75
C ARG A 153 14.48 -5.43 -20.61
N ALA A 154 14.87 -5.80 -19.40
CA ALA A 154 14.16 -5.39 -18.18
C ALA A 154 14.16 -3.86 -18.04
N PRO A 155 13.00 -3.20 -17.87
CA PRO A 155 12.93 -1.76 -17.68
C PRO A 155 13.47 -1.32 -16.31
N VAL A 156 13.35 -2.18 -15.31
CA VAL A 156 13.78 -1.94 -13.93
C VAL A 156 14.46 -3.17 -13.36
N ALA A 157 15.23 -2.97 -12.30
CA ALA A 157 15.72 -4.07 -11.48
C ALA A 157 14.58 -4.62 -10.61
N GLY A 158 14.55 -5.93 -10.43
CA GLY A 158 13.50 -6.58 -9.62
C GLY A 158 13.50 -8.08 -9.79
N ARG A 159 12.34 -8.69 -9.57
CA ARG A 159 12.11 -10.14 -9.78
C ARG A 159 11.05 -10.37 -10.84
N VAL A 160 11.20 -11.46 -11.57
CA VAL A 160 10.15 -11.96 -12.47
C VAL A 160 8.98 -12.45 -11.62
N LEU A 161 7.83 -11.77 -11.72
CA LEU A 161 6.64 -12.08 -10.95
C LEU A 161 5.81 -13.17 -11.61
N LYS A 162 5.68 -13.05 -12.93
CA LYS A 162 4.85 -13.94 -13.75
C LYS A 162 5.39 -14.05 -15.16
N LEU A 163 5.35 -15.24 -15.69
CA LEU A 163 5.60 -15.51 -17.09
C LEU A 163 4.28 -15.83 -17.79
N HIS A 164 3.83 -14.95 -18.70
CA HIS A 164 2.63 -15.19 -19.49
C HIS A 164 2.86 -16.23 -20.59
N LEU A 165 4.06 -16.20 -21.19
CA LEU A 165 4.47 -17.14 -22.22
C LEU A 165 5.87 -17.67 -21.87
N LYS A 166 5.98 -19.00 -21.74
CA LYS A 166 7.26 -19.69 -21.44
C LYS A 166 7.87 -20.32 -22.68
N SER A 167 7.03 -20.80 -23.57
CA SER A 167 7.44 -21.57 -24.75
C SER A 167 7.65 -20.65 -25.95
N GLU A 168 8.49 -21.10 -26.87
CA GLU A 168 8.59 -20.46 -28.16
C GLU A 168 7.28 -20.53 -28.93
N GLY A 169 6.99 -19.49 -29.69
CA GLY A 169 5.78 -19.38 -30.47
C GLY A 169 5.65 -18.01 -31.14
N THR A 170 4.69 -17.86 -32.01
CA THR A 170 4.40 -16.56 -32.64
C THR A 170 3.60 -15.69 -31.67
N VAL A 171 4.05 -14.43 -31.50
CA VAL A 171 3.40 -13.43 -30.67
C VAL A 171 2.98 -12.23 -31.53
N ALA A 172 1.81 -11.69 -31.20
CA ALA A 172 1.34 -10.45 -31.83
C ALA A 172 1.91 -9.23 -31.10
N LEU A 173 1.86 -8.09 -31.75
CA LEU A 173 2.15 -6.79 -31.15
C LEU A 173 1.31 -6.59 -29.87
N GLY A 174 1.97 -6.18 -28.79
CA GLY A 174 1.33 -5.89 -27.50
C GLY A 174 1.07 -7.12 -26.62
N THR A 175 1.41 -8.34 -27.09
CA THR A 175 1.23 -9.55 -26.29
C THR A 175 2.10 -9.48 -25.02
N PRO A 176 1.53 -9.59 -23.81
CA PRO A 176 2.30 -9.61 -22.57
C PRO A 176 3.14 -10.88 -22.49
N LEU A 177 4.41 -10.75 -22.20
CA LEU A 177 5.36 -11.85 -22.11
C LEU A 177 5.71 -12.22 -20.67
N LEU A 178 6.07 -11.23 -19.86
CA LEU A 178 6.39 -11.39 -18.46
C LEU A 178 6.13 -10.11 -17.65
N GLU A 179 6.04 -10.28 -16.36
CA GLU A 179 5.90 -9.18 -15.40
C GLU A 179 7.11 -9.12 -14.49
N ILE A 180 7.62 -7.91 -14.26
CA ILE A 180 8.76 -7.63 -13.38
C ILE A 180 8.30 -6.64 -12.32
N GLY A 181 8.78 -6.81 -11.09
CA GLY A 181 8.55 -5.85 -10.03
C GLY A 181 9.57 -5.97 -8.91
N ASP A 182 9.75 -4.86 -8.19
CA ASP A 182 10.64 -4.81 -7.04
C ASP A 182 9.92 -5.34 -5.79
N THR A 183 10.22 -6.58 -5.41
CA THR A 183 9.66 -7.20 -4.20
C THR A 183 10.14 -6.57 -2.90
N ALA A 184 11.10 -5.63 -2.94
CA ALA A 184 11.47 -4.83 -1.78
C ALA A 184 10.43 -3.74 -1.47
N GLN A 185 9.63 -3.36 -2.45
CA GLN A 185 8.62 -2.30 -2.34
C GLN A 185 7.19 -2.88 -2.31
N LEU A 186 6.92 -3.69 -1.29
CA LEU A 186 5.56 -4.18 -1.06
C LEU A 186 4.74 -3.16 -0.28
N GLU A 187 3.49 -3.01 -0.67
CA GLU A 187 2.47 -2.31 0.09
C GLU A 187 1.32 -3.26 0.46
N VAL A 188 0.69 -3.02 1.59
CA VAL A 188 -0.51 -3.74 1.97
C VAL A 188 -1.73 -2.92 1.57
N VAL A 189 -2.67 -3.53 0.86
CA VAL A 189 -3.94 -2.90 0.51
C VAL A 189 -5.06 -3.56 1.31
N ALA A 190 -5.71 -2.78 2.15
CA ALA A 190 -6.86 -3.20 2.91
C ALA A 190 -8.14 -2.66 2.25
N GLU A 191 -9.05 -3.56 1.89
CA GLU A 191 -10.36 -3.20 1.36
C GLU A 191 -11.34 -3.03 2.52
N LEU A 192 -11.59 -1.81 2.94
CA LEU A 192 -12.49 -1.49 4.05
C LEU A 192 -13.88 -1.10 3.55
N LEU A 193 -14.90 -1.36 4.35
CA LEU A 193 -16.21 -0.74 4.14
C LEU A 193 -16.08 0.78 4.22
N THR A 194 -16.90 1.52 3.47
CA THR A 194 -16.83 2.98 3.41
C THR A 194 -16.87 3.63 4.81
N ALA A 195 -17.73 3.13 5.69
CA ALA A 195 -17.84 3.64 7.07
C ALA A 195 -16.56 3.47 7.89
N ASP A 196 -15.87 2.33 7.71
CA ASP A 196 -14.62 2.03 8.41
C ASP A 196 -13.44 2.81 7.79
N ALA A 197 -13.44 2.96 6.46
CA ALA A 197 -12.41 3.71 5.75
C ALA A 197 -12.36 5.19 6.16
N LEU A 198 -13.49 5.79 6.49
CA LEU A 198 -13.57 7.17 7.01
C LEU A 198 -12.86 7.36 8.36
N GLN A 199 -12.71 6.29 9.13
CA GLN A 199 -11.99 6.31 10.41
C GLN A 199 -10.49 6.07 10.23
N ALA A 200 -10.07 5.47 9.12
CA ALA A 200 -8.66 5.24 8.79
C ALA A 200 -8.04 6.53 8.25
N ARG A 201 -7.17 7.15 9.03
CA ARG A 201 -6.52 8.41 8.62
C ARG A 201 -5.10 8.14 8.12
N PRO A 202 -4.59 8.89 7.14
CA PRO A 202 -3.17 8.86 6.80
C PRO A 202 -2.33 9.07 8.07
N GLY A 203 -1.29 8.23 8.24
CA GLY A 203 -0.47 8.21 9.44
C GLY A 203 -0.94 7.29 10.55
N SER A 204 -2.18 6.75 10.51
CA SER A 204 -2.65 5.79 11.51
C SER A 204 -1.74 4.57 11.59
N ALA A 205 -1.40 4.15 12.81
CA ALA A 205 -0.61 2.94 13.04
C ALA A 205 -1.41 1.70 12.62
N VAL A 206 -0.72 0.73 12.05
CA VAL A 206 -1.31 -0.53 11.59
C VAL A 206 -0.48 -1.69 12.12
N ARG A 207 -1.17 -2.72 12.61
CA ARG A 207 -0.58 -4.01 12.91
C ARG A 207 -0.98 -5.00 11.82
N ILE A 208 0.02 -5.63 11.20
CA ILE A 208 -0.14 -6.59 10.12
C ILE A 208 0.04 -7.98 10.72
N GLU A 209 -1.04 -8.74 10.72
CA GLU A 209 -1.16 -10.04 11.36
C GLU A 209 -1.34 -11.16 10.32
N ARG A 210 -1.17 -12.40 10.74
CA ARG A 210 -1.47 -13.60 9.91
C ARG A 210 -0.79 -13.60 8.54
N TRP A 211 0.40 -13.04 8.46
CA TRP A 211 1.20 -12.99 7.25
C TRP A 211 2.13 -14.21 7.07
N GLY A 212 2.13 -15.14 8.04
CA GLY A 212 2.91 -16.39 8.00
C GLY A 212 4.23 -16.35 8.78
N GLY A 213 4.64 -15.19 9.29
CA GLY A 213 5.82 -15.06 10.13
C GLY A 213 5.54 -15.19 11.64
N PRO A 214 6.59 -15.21 12.46
CA PRO A 214 6.50 -15.48 13.89
C PRO A 214 5.92 -14.33 14.73
N ALA A 215 5.97 -13.10 14.24
CA ALA A 215 5.51 -11.90 14.94
C ALA A 215 4.75 -10.98 14.00
N ASP A 216 3.86 -10.16 14.58
CA ASP A 216 3.13 -9.14 13.82
C ASP A 216 4.09 -8.08 13.29
N LEU A 217 3.83 -7.62 12.07
CA LEU A 217 4.57 -6.51 11.49
C LEU A 217 3.88 -5.18 11.80
N GLN A 218 4.67 -4.14 11.84
CA GLN A 218 4.18 -2.78 11.98
C GLN A 218 4.01 -2.14 10.60
N GLY A 219 2.98 -1.32 10.48
CA GLY A 219 2.70 -0.56 9.28
C GLY A 219 2.09 0.80 9.62
N ARG A 220 1.92 1.60 8.58
CA ARG A 220 1.26 2.91 8.69
C ARG A 220 0.38 3.15 7.47
N VAL A 221 -0.79 3.70 7.69
CA VAL A 221 -1.67 4.13 6.59
C VAL A 221 -0.96 5.24 5.81
N ARG A 222 -0.68 4.99 4.53
CA ARG A 222 -0.13 5.99 3.61
C ARG A 222 -1.23 6.88 3.08
N ARG A 223 -2.28 6.27 2.54
CA ARG A 223 -3.43 6.97 1.97
C ARG A 223 -4.68 6.12 2.00
N VAL A 224 -5.80 6.78 1.98
CA VAL A 224 -7.13 6.21 1.70
C VAL A 224 -7.48 6.63 0.27
N GLU A 225 -7.77 5.68 -0.61
CA GLU A 225 -8.13 6.00 -1.99
C GLU A 225 -9.50 6.69 -2.03
N PRO A 226 -9.66 7.76 -2.84
CA PRO A 226 -10.90 8.54 -2.82
C PRO A 226 -12.08 7.86 -3.53
N ALA A 227 -11.80 6.81 -4.32
CA ALA A 227 -12.80 6.10 -5.08
C ALA A 227 -13.22 4.81 -4.37
N ALA A 228 -14.52 4.65 -4.15
CA ALA A 228 -15.11 3.40 -3.71
C ALA A 228 -15.40 2.49 -4.92
N PHE A 229 -15.39 1.19 -4.68
CA PHE A 229 -15.76 0.17 -5.65
C PHE A 229 -16.75 -0.83 -5.03
N THR A 230 -17.59 -1.43 -5.87
CA THR A 230 -18.53 -2.45 -5.44
C THR A 230 -17.87 -3.82 -5.44
N LYS A 231 -17.99 -4.55 -4.34
CA LYS A 231 -17.55 -5.94 -4.22
C LYS A 231 -18.68 -6.80 -3.66
N VAL A 232 -18.92 -7.94 -4.29
CA VAL A 232 -19.89 -8.90 -3.76
C VAL A 232 -19.23 -9.70 -2.64
N SER A 233 -19.85 -9.70 -1.46
CA SER A 233 -19.41 -10.47 -0.30
C SER A 233 -19.67 -11.98 -0.50
N ALA A 234 -19.08 -12.79 0.35
CA ALA A 234 -19.29 -14.24 0.34
C ALA A 234 -20.78 -14.66 0.53
N LEU A 235 -21.60 -13.77 1.05
CA LEU A 235 -23.04 -13.96 1.25
C LEU A 235 -23.88 -13.44 0.08
N GLY A 236 -23.25 -13.01 -1.03
CA GLY A 236 -23.96 -12.48 -2.21
C GLY A 236 -24.44 -11.04 -2.08
N VAL A 237 -24.03 -10.31 -1.02
CA VAL A 237 -24.43 -8.92 -0.79
C VAL A 237 -23.40 -7.98 -1.40
N GLU A 238 -23.86 -6.98 -2.14
CA GLU A 238 -23.01 -5.91 -2.66
C GLU A 238 -22.57 -4.98 -1.53
N GLU A 239 -21.27 -4.76 -1.44
CA GLU A 239 -20.65 -3.90 -0.45
C GLU A 239 -19.83 -2.81 -1.14
N GLN A 240 -19.95 -1.58 -0.68
CA GLN A 240 -19.11 -0.47 -1.12
C GLN A 240 -17.84 -0.45 -0.28
N ARG A 241 -16.71 -0.66 -0.95
CA ARG A 241 -15.38 -0.73 -0.32
C ARG A 241 -14.46 0.34 -0.85
N VAL A 242 -13.50 0.71 -0.01
CA VAL A 242 -12.44 1.68 -0.31
C VAL A 242 -11.09 1.03 -0.01
N ASN A 243 -10.13 1.23 -0.90
CA ASN A 243 -8.78 0.77 -0.67
C ASN A 243 -8.05 1.71 0.29
N VAL A 244 -7.46 1.12 1.32
CA VAL A 244 -6.53 1.80 2.23
C VAL A 244 -5.14 1.22 1.98
N VAL A 245 -4.23 2.07 1.54
CA VAL A 245 -2.86 1.70 1.23
C VAL A 245 -1.99 1.91 2.46
N ILE A 246 -1.25 0.88 2.83
CA ILE A 246 -0.49 0.79 4.08
C ILE A 246 0.96 0.46 3.74
N ASP A 247 1.88 1.25 4.29
CA ASP A 247 3.31 0.97 4.25
C ASP A 247 3.70 0.01 5.37
N ILE A 248 4.56 -0.94 5.06
CA ILE A 248 5.19 -1.80 6.07
C ILE A 248 6.37 -1.02 6.65
N THR A 249 6.31 -0.70 7.94
CA THR A 249 7.37 0.05 8.64
C THR A 249 8.37 -0.85 9.38
N SER A 250 8.04 -2.12 9.55
CA SER A 250 8.98 -3.12 10.08
C SER A 250 10.20 -3.29 9.15
N PRO A 251 11.40 -3.57 9.70
CA PRO A 251 12.61 -3.85 8.92
C PRO A 251 12.38 -4.93 7.86
N ARG A 252 12.97 -4.76 6.67
CA ARG A 252 12.78 -5.64 5.51
C ARG A 252 13.12 -7.10 5.80
N GLU A 253 14.12 -7.33 6.63
CA GLU A 253 14.61 -8.64 7.01
C GLU A 253 13.53 -9.49 7.67
N GLN A 254 12.62 -8.84 8.42
CA GLN A 254 11.54 -9.54 9.13
C GLN A 254 10.47 -10.09 8.19
N TRP A 255 10.29 -9.50 7.00
CA TRP A 255 9.26 -9.87 6.04
C TRP A 255 9.79 -10.16 4.63
N ALA A 256 11.08 -10.51 4.54
CA ALA A 256 11.74 -10.84 3.26
C ALA A 256 11.05 -11.97 2.49
N ALA A 257 10.36 -12.87 3.20
CA ALA A 257 9.61 -13.98 2.61
C ALA A 257 8.23 -13.59 2.05
N LEU A 258 7.74 -12.37 2.31
CA LEU A 258 6.48 -11.90 1.73
C LEU A 258 6.63 -11.65 0.23
N GLY A 259 5.70 -12.18 -0.54
CA GLY A 259 5.59 -12.01 -1.98
C GLY A 259 4.37 -11.17 -2.37
N ASP A 260 4.29 -10.86 -3.67
CA ASP A 260 3.13 -10.19 -4.24
C ASP A 260 1.89 -11.08 -4.16
N GLY A 261 0.74 -10.48 -3.89
CA GLY A 261 -0.54 -11.19 -3.79
C GLY A 261 -0.73 -12.00 -2.51
N TYR A 262 0.21 -12.00 -1.56
CA TYR A 262 0.03 -12.70 -0.29
C TYR A 262 -1.05 -12.03 0.55
N ARG A 263 -1.90 -12.87 1.16
CA ARG A 263 -2.98 -12.41 2.02
C ARG A 263 -2.48 -12.22 3.44
N VAL A 264 -2.76 -11.05 3.99
CA VAL A 264 -2.43 -10.70 5.38
C VAL A 264 -3.66 -10.17 6.11
N GLY A 265 -3.66 -10.21 7.42
CA GLY A 265 -4.65 -9.51 8.24
C GLY A 265 -4.12 -8.14 8.65
N VAL A 266 -4.98 -7.14 8.75
CA VAL A 266 -4.60 -5.80 9.22
C VAL A 266 -5.51 -5.34 10.34
N ARG A 267 -4.92 -4.67 11.33
CA ARG A 267 -5.62 -3.91 12.37
C ARG A 267 -5.15 -2.47 12.32
N ILE A 268 -6.03 -1.60 11.90
CA ILE A 268 -5.78 -0.15 11.85
C ILE A 268 -6.16 0.45 13.19
N VAL A 269 -5.26 1.20 13.79
CA VAL A 269 -5.54 1.93 15.03
C VAL A 269 -6.24 3.23 14.65
N THR A 270 -7.55 3.27 14.87
CA THR A 270 -8.38 4.44 14.55
C THR A 270 -8.39 5.47 15.67
N ARG A 271 -8.13 5.01 16.88
CA ARG A 271 -8.05 5.86 18.08
C ARG A 271 -7.03 5.33 19.07
N SER A 272 -6.20 6.21 19.59
CA SER A 272 -5.25 5.93 20.66
C SER A 272 -5.33 7.05 21.70
N GLU A 273 -5.49 6.68 22.94
CA GLU A 273 -5.53 7.60 24.07
C GLU A 273 -4.51 7.14 25.10
N PRO A 274 -3.61 8.01 25.54
CA PRO A 274 -2.70 7.68 26.63
C PRO A 274 -3.48 7.69 27.96
N GLN A 275 -3.08 6.80 28.88
CA GLN A 275 -3.56 6.80 30.26
C GLN A 275 -5.09 6.71 30.41
N VAL A 276 -5.71 5.71 29.79
CA VAL A 276 -7.13 5.43 29.96
C VAL A 276 -7.35 4.24 30.89
N LEU A 277 -8.39 4.33 31.70
CA LEU A 277 -8.85 3.18 32.48
C LEU A 277 -9.61 2.22 31.57
N LYS A 278 -9.15 0.96 31.53
CA LYS A 278 -9.73 -0.08 30.70
C LYS A 278 -10.40 -1.12 31.55
N VAL A 279 -11.54 -1.60 31.08
CA VAL A 279 -12.23 -2.76 31.64
C VAL A 279 -12.57 -3.75 30.51
N PRO A 280 -12.69 -5.07 30.80
CA PRO A 280 -13.20 -6.01 29.82
C PRO A 280 -14.56 -5.55 29.28
N VAL A 281 -14.78 -5.60 27.96
CA VAL A 281 -16.03 -5.13 27.33
C VAL A 281 -17.26 -5.80 27.90
N GLY A 282 -17.15 -7.10 28.31
CA GLY A 282 -18.23 -7.85 28.93
C GLY A 282 -18.55 -7.44 30.38
N ALA A 283 -17.75 -6.55 30.99
CA ALA A 283 -18.05 -6.02 32.33
C ALA A 283 -18.91 -4.77 32.28
N VAL A 284 -19.00 -4.11 31.12
CA VAL A 284 -19.75 -2.85 30.93
C VAL A 284 -21.14 -3.18 30.40
N PHE A 285 -22.17 -2.68 31.06
CA PHE A 285 -23.56 -2.85 30.65
C PHE A 285 -24.33 -1.54 30.74
N PRO A 286 -25.38 -1.33 29.89
CA PRO A 286 -26.25 -0.17 30.01
C PRO A 286 -27.06 -0.23 31.29
N GLN A 287 -27.16 0.87 32.02
CA GLN A 287 -28.00 0.94 33.21
C GLN A 287 -29.47 1.17 32.79
N PRO A 288 -30.42 0.46 33.44
CA PRO A 288 -31.84 0.68 33.20
C PRO A 288 -32.29 2.06 33.69
N ALA A 289 -33.33 2.61 33.08
CA ALA A 289 -33.92 3.86 33.51
C ALA A 289 -34.32 3.78 35.01
N PRO A 290 -34.23 4.90 35.80
CA PRO A 290 -33.95 6.27 35.37
C PRO A 290 -32.47 6.62 35.23
N ALA A 291 -31.54 5.75 35.62
CA ALA A 291 -30.10 5.98 35.49
C ALA A 291 -29.69 5.84 34.02
N GLN A 292 -29.39 6.97 33.39
CA GLN A 292 -28.87 6.94 32.02
C GLN A 292 -27.33 6.74 32.04
N GLY A 293 -26.82 5.81 31.25
CA GLY A 293 -25.38 5.59 31.15
C GLY A 293 -25.00 4.13 31.19
N HIS A 294 -23.75 3.86 31.57
CA HIS A 294 -23.21 2.51 31.69
C HIS A 294 -22.77 2.25 33.13
N GLY A 295 -22.78 1.00 33.52
CA GLY A 295 -22.31 0.55 34.81
C GLY A 295 -21.35 -0.62 34.71
N VAL A 296 -20.58 -0.81 35.78
CA VAL A 296 -19.79 -2.00 36.04
C VAL A 296 -20.06 -2.46 37.44
N PHE A 297 -20.02 -3.79 37.70
CA PHE A 297 -20.01 -4.31 39.05
C PHE A 297 -18.57 -4.53 39.52
N VAL A 298 -18.18 -3.82 40.57
CA VAL A 298 -16.89 -3.98 41.23
C VAL A 298 -17.07 -4.95 42.41
N VAL A 299 -16.10 -5.84 42.62
CA VAL A 299 -16.06 -6.73 43.79
C VAL A 299 -15.41 -5.98 44.95
N ASP A 300 -16.23 -5.58 45.90
CA ASP A 300 -15.81 -4.96 47.14
C ASP A 300 -15.92 -6.02 48.31
N GLY A 301 -14.76 -6.53 48.71
CA GLY A 301 -14.72 -7.65 49.65
C GLY A 301 -15.40 -8.91 49.09
N ARG A 302 -16.62 -9.19 49.53
CA ARG A 302 -17.44 -10.32 49.09
C ARG A 302 -18.77 -9.90 48.46
N HIS A 303 -18.93 -8.63 48.17
CA HIS A 303 -20.18 -8.08 47.63
C HIS A 303 -19.92 -7.42 46.27
N ALA A 304 -20.92 -7.48 45.39
CA ALA A 304 -20.94 -6.73 44.15
C ALA A 304 -21.41 -5.30 44.45
N ARG A 305 -20.65 -4.31 44.03
CA ARG A 305 -21.01 -2.88 44.10
C ARG A 305 -21.21 -2.32 42.73
N LEU A 306 -22.37 -1.77 42.47
CA LEU A 306 -22.65 -1.11 41.20
C LEU A 306 -21.93 0.24 41.13
N GLN A 307 -21.11 0.39 40.09
CA GLN A 307 -20.37 1.63 39.80
C GLN A 307 -20.82 2.17 38.47
N ALA A 308 -21.34 3.42 38.46
CA ALA A 308 -21.60 4.11 37.22
C ALA A 308 -20.29 4.50 36.53
N VAL A 309 -20.23 4.34 35.22
CA VAL A 309 -19.07 4.70 34.40
C VAL A 309 -19.48 5.38 33.11
N THR A 310 -18.65 6.30 32.63
CA THR A 310 -18.83 6.94 31.33
C THR A 310 -18.06 6.15 30.28
N LEU A 311 -18.79 5.47 29.39
CA LEU A 311 -18.16 4.75 28.27
C LEU A 311 -17.67 5.75 27.21
N LYS A 312 -16.34 5.84 27.02
CA LYS A 312 -15.71 6.73 26.02
C LYS A 312 -15.45 6.04 24.69
N ALA A 313 -15.05 4.78 24.72
CA ALA A 313 -14.86 3.95 23.55
C ALA A 313 -14.88 2.47 23.94
N ARG A 314 -15.08 1.59 22.97
CA ARG A 314 -14.95 0.13 23.17
C ARG A 314 -14.45 -0.52 21.88
N ASN A 315 -13.79 -1.65 22.05
CA ASN A 315 -13.47 -2.59 20.96
C ASN A 315 -14.05 -3.98 21.29
N GLY A 316 -13.68 -5.01 20.53
CA GLY A 316 -14.17 -6.37 20.78
C GLY A 316 -13.71 -7.01 22.08
N ALA A 317 -12.72 -6.47 22.80
CA ALA A 317 -12.15 -7.03 24.00
C ALA A 317 -12.26 -6.09 25.22
N GLU A 318 -12.07 -4.80 25.02
CA GLU A 318 -11.93 -3.79 26.07
C GLU A 318 -12.89 -2.63 25.86
N ALA A 319 -13.34 -2.03 26.97
CA ALA A 319 -14.06 -0.78 27.02
C ALA A 319 -13.21 0.27 27.77
N TRP A 320 -13.11 1.47 27.22
CA TRP A 320 -12.46 2.60 27.86
C TRP A 320 -13.50 3.38 28.63
N VAL A 321 -13.27 3.48 29.92
CA VAL A 321 -14.18 4.22 30.82
C VAL A 321 -13.52 5.52 31.22
N GLY A 322 -14.35 6.55 31.44
CA GLY A 322 -13.88 7.87 31.79
C GLY A 322 -13.18 7.89 33.12
N ASP A 323 -12.16 8.73 33.20
CA ASP A 323 -11.43 9.03 34.41
C ASP A 323 -12.21 9.92 35.33
N GLY A 324 -12.36 9.46 36.49
CA GLY A 324 -12.21 10.13 37.73
C GLY A 324 -13.08 11.31 38.18
N GLN A 325 -14.07 11.78 37.44
CA GLN A 325 -15.20 12.44 38.14
C GLN A 325 -16.23 11.40 38.60
N ASP A 326 -16.19 10.21 38.06
CA ASP A 326 -16.92 9.04 38.51
C ASP A 326 -16.16 8.43 39.67
N GLN A 327 -16.43 8.88 40.89
CA GLN A 327 -15.84 8.38 42.12
C GLN A 327 -15.97 6.86 42.17
N GLY A 328 -14.89 6.11 41.89
CA GLY A 328 -14.87 4.79 42.40
C GLY A 328 -14.28 3.65 41.58
N LEU A 329 -13.96 3.76 40.31
CA LEU A 329 -13.26 2.69 39.63
C LEU A 329 -11.74 2.95 39.65
N ALA A 330 -11.06 2.30 40.61
CA ALA A 330 -9.60 2.43 40.71
C ALA A 330 -8.89 1.45 39.78
N GLU A 331 -7.67 1.77 39.38
CA GLU A 331 -6.78 0.84 38.70
C GLU A 331 -6.57 -0.40 39.56
N GLY A 332 -6.66 -1.61 38.98
CA GLY A 332 -6.56 -2.89 39.68
C GLY A 332 -7.85 -3.34 40.35
N ALA A 333 -8.96 -2.58 40.28
CA ALA A 333 -10.25 -3.00 40.77
C ALA A 333 -10.72 -4.30 40.07
N ARG A 334 -11.28 -5.25 40.84
CA ARG A 334 -11.86 -6.49 40.30
C ARG A 334 -13.26 -6.21 39.80
N VAL A 335 -13.52 -6.47 38.53
CA VAL A 335 -14.85 -6.26 37.91
C VAL A 335 -15.49 -7.59 37.52
N ILE A 336 -16.81 -7.69 37.64
CA ILE A 336 -17.57 -8.87 37.24
C ILE A 336 -17.79 -8.80 35.72
N VAL A 337 -17.31 -9.84 35.04
CA VAL A 337 -17.46 -9.97 33.58
C VAL A 337 -18.71 -10.79 33.30
N TYR A 338 -19.53 -10.32 32.34
CA TYR A 338 -20.83 -10.92 31.99
C TYR A 338 -21.77 -11.09 33.20
N PRO A 339 -22.11 -10.00 33.92
CA PRO A 339 -22.98 -10.12 35.06
C PRO A 339 -24.35 -10.68 34.67
N GLY A 340 -24.72 -11.79 35.24
CA GLY A 340 -26.05 -12.41 35.07
C GLY A 340 -27.14 -11.58 35.77
N ALA A 341 -28.41 -11.84 35.45
CA ALA A 341 -29.56 -11.15 36.05
C ALA A 341 -29.66 -11.23 37.60
N ALA A 342 -28.98 -12.19 38.20
CA ALA A 342 -28.92 -12.35 39.66
C ALA A 342 -27.92 -11.39 40.33
N VAL A 343 -26.98 -10.81 39.59
CA VAL A 343 -26.00 -9.83 40.12
C VAL A 343 -26.67 -8.49 40.27
N ARG A 344 -26.80 -8.02 41.48
CA ARG A 344 -27.37 -6.70 41.84
C ARG A 344 -26.44 -6.02 42.82
N ASP A 345 -26.63 -4.73 43.03
CA ASP A 345 -25.87 -3.99 43.99
C ASP A 345 -26.06 -4.57 45.41
N GLY A 346 -24.95 -4.74 46.13
CA GLY A 346 -24.93 -5.32 47.48
C GLY A 346 -25.02 -6.84 47.55
N VAL A 347 -25.19 -7.56 46.43
CA VAL A 347 -25.26 -9.06 46.46
C VAL A 347 -23.92 -9.67 46.76
N ALA A 348 -23.94 -10.68 47.61
CA ALA A 348 -22.74 -11.48 47.94
C ALA A 348 -22.28 -12.29 46.71
N VAL A 349 -21.01 -12.17 46.37
CA VAL A 349 -20.39 -12.85 45.24
C VAL A 349 -19.22 -13.71 45.66
N ARG A 350 -19.02 -14.81 44.97
CA ARG A 350 -17.87 -15.69 45.17
C ARG A 350 -17.01 -15.64 43.89
N VAL A 351 -15.76 -15.26 44.09
CA VAL A 351 -14.77 -15.34 43.01
C VAL A 351 -14.46 -16.80 42.71
N ARG A 352 -14.62 -17.19 41.49
CA ARG A 352 -14.20 -18.52 40.98
C ARG A 352 -12.79 -18.47 40.42
#